data_0f98e35b6f58fd705bb349ab51019399
#
_entry.id   0f98e35b6f58fd705bb349ab51019399
#
_cell.length_a   1.000
_cell.length_b   1.000
_cell.length_c   1.000
_cell.angle_alpha   90.00
_cell.angle_beta   90.00
_cell.angle_gamma   90.00
#
_symmetry.space_group_name_H-M   'P 1'
#
loop_
_entity.id
_entity.type
_entity.pdbx_description
1 polymer ?
#
loop_
_entity_poly.entity_id
_entity_poly.type
_entity_poly.pdbx_seq_one_letter_code
_entity_poly.pdbx_strand_id
1 'polypeptide(L)'
;NWNTKYDAGNNINKGNIKKLKLAWKHTSINKSKLKKKWLQNIELNPVFINKKIIFVTADWKIVALNSDDGSLLWELQALYMPSRRGILVENNKKLNLEILYIPIGNRVYKINANNGKRIKEFGKNGSIAAFTLIAPMVYKNTLVVVNLKVNMFDIDNGKIIAKIPIH
;
A
#
# COMPACT_ATOMS: atom_id res chain seq x y z
N ASN A 1 13.70 5.83 -7.64
CA ASN A 1 13.01 5.69 -8.93
C ASN A 1 11.54 5.41 -8.69
N TRP A 2 10.72 6.42 -8.93
CA TRP A 2 9.31 6.44 -8.59
C TRP A 2 8.52 5.84 -9.74
N ASN A 3 8.01 4.60 -9.55
CA ASN A 3 7.03 3.96 -10.43
C ASN A 3 7.44 3.76 -11.91
N THR A 4 8.72 3.64 -12.20
CA THR A 4 9.20 3.37 -13.57
C THR A 4 8.94 1.93 -14.02
N LYS A 5 8.55 1.03 -13.11
CA LYS A 5 8.45 -0.42 -13.34
C LYS A 5 9.73 -1.01 -13.94
N TYR A 6 10.83 -0.31 -13.75
CA TYR A 6 12.15 -0.66 -14.26
C TYR A 6 13.11 -0.81 -13.08
N ASP A 7 13.76 -1.95 -13.01
CA ASP A 7 14.86 -2.21 -12.10
C ASP A 7 16.16 -2.20 -12.90
N ALA A 8 17.06 -1.28 -12.54
CA ALA A 8 18.40 -1.21 -13.12
C ALA A 8 19.33 -2.31 -12.59
N GLY A 9 18.85 -3.20 -11.70
CA GLY A 9 19.60 -4.34 -11.19
C GLY A 9 19.92 -5.33 -12.30
N ASN A 10 21.16 -5.80 -12.34
CA ASN A 10 21.64 -6.78 -13.32
C ASN A 10 21.37 -8.24 -12.91
N ASN A 11 20.53 -8.45 -11.89
CA ASN A 11 20.25 -9.79 -11.37
C ASN A 11 19.52 -10.69 -12.37
N ILE A 12 18.68 -10.11 -13.23
CA ILE A 12 17.98 -10.82 -14.30
C ILE A 12 18.42 -10.22 -15.64
N ASN A 13 19.01 -11.05 -16.50
CA ASN A 13 19.51 -10.64 -17.80
C ASN A 13 19.30 -11.75 -18.85
N LYS A 14 19.64 -11.46 -20.11
CA LYS A 14 19.48 -12.41 -21.23
C LYS A 14 20.17 -13.76 -21.01
N GLY A 15 21.28 -13.81 -20.24
CA GLY A 15 22.02 -15.01 -19.96
C GLY A 15 21.41 -15.91 -18.88
N ASN A 16 20.60 -15.37 -17.99
CA ASN A 16 20.05 -16.12 -16.85
C ASN A 16 18.50 -16.20 -16.80
N ILE A 17 17.78 -15.44 -17.63
CA ILE A 17 16.31 -15.44 -17.62
C ILE A 17 15.70 -16.84 -17.82
N LYS A 18 16.34 -17.69 -18.63
CA LYS A 18 15.90 -19.08 -18.85
C LYS A 18 16.12 -19.99 -17.63
N LYS A 19 16.89 -19.55 -16.63
CA LYS A 19 17.18 -20.29 -15.40
C LYS A 19 16.23 -19.94 -14.25
N LEU A 20 15.31 -18.99 -14.46
CA LEU A 20 14.32 -18.62 -13.46
C LEU A 20 13.43 -19.81 -13.13
N LYS A 21 13.19 -20.02 -11.84
CA LYS A 21 12.31 -21.05 -11.31
C LYS A 21 11.28 -20.37 -10.40
N LEU A 22 10.10 -20.97 -10.31
CA LEU A 22 9.09 -20.54 -9.34
C LEU A 22 9.64 -20.75 -7.94
N ALA A 23 9.82 -19.67 -7.17
CA ALA A 23 10.28 -19.74 -5.79
C ALA A 23 9.17 -20.24 -4.86
N TRP A 24 7.98 -19.60 -4.95
CA TRP A 24 6.81 -19.97 -4.17
C TRP A 24 5.52 -19.43 -4.84
N LYS A 25 4.38 -19.89 -4.36
CA LYS A 25 3.06 -19.46 -4.82
C LYS A 25 2.17 -19.18 -3.61
N HIS A 26 1.51 -18.04 -3.62
CA HIS A 26 0.49 -17.69 -2.63
C HIS A 26 -0.89 -17.61 -3.28
N THR A 27 -1.89 -18.19 -2.61
CA THR A 27 -3.29 -18.10 -3.03
C THR A 27 -4.06 -17.33 -1.97
N SER A 28 -4.32 -16.05 -2.25
CA SER A 28 -4.93 -15.14 -1.27
C SER A 28 -6.42 -15.37 -1.03
N ILE A 29 -7.13 -15.97 -1.99
CA ILE A 29 -8.56 -16.22 -1.88
C ILE A 29 -8.98 -17.44 -2.69
N ASN A 30 -9.93 -18.18 -2.16
CA ASN A 30 -10.58 -19.23 -2.93
C ASN A 30 -11.67 -18.63 -3.82
N LYS A 31 -11.55 -18.81 -5.14
CA LYS A 31 -12.48 -18.26 -6.14
C LYS A 31 -13.94 -18.65 -5.89
N SER A 32 -14.20 -19.83 -5.31
CA SER A 32 -15.56 -20.29 -4.98
C SER A 32 -16.25 -19.44 -3.90
N LYS A 33 -15.49 -18.69 -3.10
CA LYS A 33 -15.99 -17.79 -2.06
C LYS A 33 -16.30 -16.39 -2.57
N LEU A 34 -15.91 -16.05 -3.81
CA LEU A 34 -16.18 -14.75 -4.42
C LEU A 34 -17.60 -14.70 -4.98
N LYS A 35 -18.52 -14.16 -4.21
CA LYS A 35 -19.94 -14.03 -4.60
C LYS A 35 -20.19 -13.00 -5.72
N LYS A 36 -19.25 -12.09 -6.01
CA LYS A 36 -19.42 -10.97 -6.96
C LYS A 36 -18.24 -10.86 -7.92
N LYS A 37 -18.51 -10.91 -9.23
CA LYS A 37 -17.51 -10.88 -10.31
C LYS A 37 -16.58 -9.64 -10.27
N TRP A 38 -17.08 -8.48 -9.84
CA TRP A 38 -16.28 -7.24 -9.76
C TRP A 38 -15.23 -7.23 -8.63
N LEU A 39 -15.33 -8.13 -7.64
CA LEU A 39 -14.32 -8.29 -6.58
C LEU A 39 -13.00 -8.91 -7.09
N GLN A 40 -12.99 -9.44 -8.32
CA GLN A 40 -11.84 -10.17 -8.87
C GLN A 40 -10.77 -9.26 -9.50
N ASN A 41 -11.06 -7.99 -9.75
CA ASN A 41 -10.12 -7.08 -10.39
C ASN A 41 -9.16 -6.48 -9.36
N ILE A 42 -7.91 -6.92 -9.38
CA ILE A 42 -6.81 -6.35 -8.61
C ILE A 42 -5.93 -5.59 -9.61
N GLU A 43 -5.92 -4.26 -9.50
CA GLU A 43 -5.12 -3.38 -10.35
C GLU A 43 -3.86 -2.86 -9.63
N LEU A 44 -3.71 -3.23 -8.37
CA LEU A 44 -2.62 -2.78 -7.50
C LEU A 44 -1.35 -3.57 -7.79
N ASN A 45 -0.25 -2.87 -8.00
CA ASN A 45 1.07 -3.50 -7.95
C ASN A 45 1.42 -3.82 -6.49
N PRO A 46 1.92 -5.03 -6.19
CA PRO A 46 2.48 -5.32 -4.89
C PRO A 46 3.62 -4.36 -4.55
N VAL A 47 3.77 -4.02 -3.29
CA VAL A 47 4.86 -3.20 -2.79
C VAL A 47 5.88 -4.10 -2.09
N PHE A 48 7.15 -3.95 -2.47
CA PHE A 48 8.25 -4.63 -1.80
C PHE A 48 8.96 -3.68 -0.85
N ILE A 49 9.12 -4.09 0.41
CA ILE A 49 9.88 -3.36 1.42
C ILE A 49 10.43 -4.32 2.49
N ASN A 50 11.73 -4.25 2.74
CA ASN A 50 12.41 -5.04 3.79
C ASN A 50 11.95 -6.50 3.85
N LYS A 51 12.20 -7.27 2.80
CA LYS A 51 11.78 -8.67 2.69
C LYS A 51 10.28 -8.93 2.87
N LYS A 52 9.45 -7.90 2.71
CA LYS A 52 7.99 -8.03 2.72
C LYS A 52 7.41 -7.70 1.36
N ILE A 53 6.48 -8.51 0.89
CA ILE A 53 5.63 -8.21 -0.25
C ILE A 53 4.24 -7.88 0.31
N ILE A 54 3.76 -6.66 0.07
CA ILE A 54 2.49 -6.17 0.59
C ILE A 54 1.55 -5.87 -0.55
N PHE A 55 0.32 -6.36 -0.48
CA PHE A 55 -0.70 -6.17 -1.51
C PHE A 55 -2.11 -6.23 -0.92
N VAL A 56 -3.09 -5.85 -1.75
CA VAL A 56 -4.52 -5.94 -1.43
C VAL A 56 -5.11 -7.15 -2.15
N THR A 57 -5.93 -7.91 -1.46
CA THR A 57 -6.65 -9.06 -2.02
C THR A 57 -8.03 -8.68 -2.54
N ALA A 58 -8.63 -9.52 -3.37
CA ALA A 58 -9.96 -9.29 -3.93
C ALA A 58 -11.08 -9.27 -2.88
N ASP A 59 -10.87 -9.85 -1.70
CA ASP A 59 -11.78 -9.84 -0.55
C ASP A 59 -11.45 -8.74 0.48
N TRP A 60 -10.70 -7.72 0.04
CA TRP A 60 -10.39 -6.51 0.79
C TRP A 60 -9.48 -6.71 2.00
N LYS A 61 -8.60 -7.67 1.95
CA LYS A 61 -7.52 -7.78 2.92
C LYS A 61 -6.28 -7.04 2.43
N ILE A 62 -5.54 -6.45 3.35
CA ILE A 62 -4.16 -6.04 3.15
C ILE A 62 -3.31 -7.15 3.72
N VAL A 63 -2.43 -7.72 2.92
CA VAL A 63 -1.62 -8.89 3.26
C VAL A 63 -0.15 -8.56 3.11
N ALA A 64 0.65 -8.96 4.08
CA ALA A 64 2.10 -8.95 3.99
C ALA A 64 2.65 -10.37 4.04
N LEU A 65 3.46 -10.71 3.05
CA LEU A 65 4.15 -11.99 2.96
C LEU A 65 5.66 -11.79 3.09
N ASN A 66 6.34 -12.77 3.62
CA ASN A 66 7.79 -12.87 3.52
C ASN A 66 8.17 -13.08 2.05
N SER A 67 9.09 -12.28 1.53
CA SER A 67 9.52 -12.37 0.13
C SER A 67 10.32 -13.64 -0.18
N ASP A 68 10.96 -14.24 0.81
CA ASP A 68 11.88 -15.34 0.60
C ASP A 68 11.12 -16.68 0.42
N ASP A 69 10.02 -16.86 1.16
CA ASP A 69 9.27 -18.14 1.20
C ASP A 69 7.75 -18.01 0.98
N GLY A 70 7.23 -16.77 0.88
CA GLY A 70 5.80 -16.52 0.72
C GLY A 70 4.95 -16.77 1.97
N SER A 71 5.55 -16.98 3.14
CA SER A 71 4.83 -17.16 4.40
C SER A 71 4.08 -15.89 4.80
N LEU A 72 2.93 -16.07 5.45
CA LEU A 72 2.11 -14.95 5.92
C LEU A 72 2.77 -14.30 7.13
N LEU A 73 3.08 -13.01 7.04
CA LEU A 73 3.58 -12.21 8.16
C LEU A 73 2.43 -11.59 8.96
N TRP A 74 1.50 -10.95 8.26
CA TRP A 74 0.28 -10.41 8.84
C TRP A 74 -0.79 -10.18 7.76
N GLU A 75 -2.05 -10.13 8.20
CA GLU A 75 -3.17 -9.68 7.38
C GLU A 75 -4.07 -8.72 8.16
N LEU A 76 -4.69 -7.78 7.44
CA LEU A 76 -5.65 -6.83 7.97
C LEU A 76 -6.91 -6.85 7.10
N GLN A 77 -8.05 -7.23 7.67
CA GLN A 77 -9.34 -7.14 6.99
C GLN A 77 -9.81 -5.68 6.96
N ALA A 78 -10.03 -5.13 5.79
CA ALA A 78 -10.63 -3.82 5.63
C ALA A 78 -12.16 -3.90 5.69
N LEU A 79 -12.80 -2.91 6.34
CA LEU A 79 -14.27 -2.79 6.40
C LEU A 79 -14.87 -2.22 5.11
N TYR A 80 -14.08 -1.44 4.37
CA TYR A 80 -14.43 -0.85 3.09
C TYR A 80 -13.37 -1.22 2.06
N MET A 81 -13.71 -1.07 0.79
CA MET A 81 -12.80 -1.38 -0.31
C MET A 81 -11.51 -0.53 -0.22
N PRO A 82 -10.33 -1.16 -0.10
CA PRO A 82 -9.07 -0.46 -0.20
C PRO A 82 -8.83 0.04 -1.62
N SER A 83 -7.97 1.06 -1.75
CA SER A 83 -7.54 1.50 -3.09
C SER A 83 -6.95 0.34 -3.88
N ARG A 84 -7.36 0.22 -5.12
CA ARG A 84 -6.83 -0.75 -6.09
C ARG A 84 -5.73 -0.17 -6.98
N ARG A 85 -5.40 1.11 -6.81
CA ARG A 85 -4.45 1.83 -7.68
C ARG A 85 -3.19 2.31 -6.97
N GLY A 86 -2.96 1.92 -5.74
CA GLY A 86 -1.70 2.19 -5.08
C GLY A 86 -1.74 2.20 -3.57
N ILE A 87 -0.63 1.77 -3.01
CA ILE A 87 -0.23 1.92 -1.61
C ILE A 87 1.05 2.74 -1.64
N LEU A 88 1.14 3.74 -0.78
CA LEU A 88 2.40 4.43 -0.54
C LEU A 88 3.15 3.73 0.59
N VAL A 89 4.43 3.51 0.39
CA VAL A 89 5.34 3.06 1.44
C VAL A 89 6.35 4.15 1.71
N GLU A 90 6.56 4.43 2.98
CA GLU A 90 7.55 5.38 3.49
C GLU A 90 8.45 4.68 4.50
N ASN A 91 9.76 4.89 4.36
CA ASN A 91 10.71 4.57 5.41
C ASN A 91 10.86 5.78 6.32
N ASN A 92 10.14 5.80 7.44
CA ASN A 92 10.14 6.90 8.39
C ASN A 92 11.35 6.79 9.33
N LYS A 93 12.39 7.55 9.03
CA LYS A 93 13.65 7.55 9.79
C LYS A 93 13.46 8.01 11.25
N LYS A 94 12.52 8.93 11.50
CA LYS A 94 12.24 9.48 12.83
C LYS A 94 11.66 8.43 13.77
N LEU A 95 10.77 7.59 13.25
CA LEU A 95 10.14 6.51 14.02
C LEU A 95 10.92 5.19 13.90
N ASN A 96 11.93 5.13 13.04
CA ASN A 96 12.61 3.91 12.63
C ASN A 96 11.63 2.80 12.21
N LEU A 97 10.61 3.19 11.46
CA LEU A 97 9.51 2.34 11.04
C LEU A 97 9.25 2.48 9.55
N GLU A 98 8.84 1.39 8.95
CA GLU A 98 8.23 1.37 7.63
C GLU A 98 6.73 1.59 7.76
N ILE A 99 6.23 2.55 7.03
CA ILE A 99 4.87 3.02 7.12
C ILE A 99 4.17 2.80 5.78
N LEU A 100 2.94 2.30 5.84
CA LEU A 100 2.02 2.25 4.72
C LEU A 100 0.98 3.35 4.86
N TYR A 101 0.75 4.09 3.79
CA TYR A 101 -0.42 4.93 3.63
C TYR A 101 -1.33 4.28 2.60
N ILE A 102 -2.51 3.86 3.02
CA ILE A 102 -3.46 3.17 2.17
C ILE A 102 -4.84 3.82 2.24
N PRO A 103 -5.41 4.24 1.11
CA PRO A 103 -6.80 4.66 1.06
C PRO A 103 -7.73 3.46 1.24
N ILE A 104 -8.68 3.57 2.17
CA ILE A 104 -9.73 2.59 2.42
C ILE A 104 -11.06 3.33 2.56
N GLY A 105 -12.00 3.10 1.64
CA GLY A 105 -13.24 3.87 1.58
C GLY A 105 -12.96 5.37 1.40
N ASN A 106 -13.43 6.19 2.32
CA ASN A 106 -13.27 7.65 2.30
C ASN A 106 -12.15 8.18 3.21
N ARG A 107 -11.22 7.32 3.62
CA ARG A 107 -10.13 7.66 4.54
C ARG A 107 -8.79 7.15 4.04
N VAL A 108 -7.71 7.83 4.42
CA VAL A 108 -6.34 7.33 4.27
C VAL A 108 -5.82 6.89 5.63
N TYR A 109 -5.40 5.65 5.71
CA TYR A 109 -4.87 5.02 6.93
C TYR A 109 -3.35 5.04 6.94
N LYS A 110 -2.77 5.28 8.12
CA LYS A 110 -1.34 5.16 8.41
C LYS A 110 -1.12 3.87 9.19
N ILE A 111 -0.37 2.93 8.62
CA ILE A 111 -0.22 1.57 9.13
C ILE A 111 1.27 1.24 9.26
N ASN A 112 1.66 0.62 10.36
CA ASN A 112 2.99 0.06 10.54
C ASN A 112 3.15 -1.17 9.62
N ALA A 113 4.07 -1.11 8.67
CA ALA A 113 4.29 -2.17 7.68
C ALA A 113 4.85 -3.47 8.29
N ASN A 114 5.40 -3.41 9.51
CA ASN A 114 5.98 -4.58 10.16
C ASN A 114 4.92 -5.51 10.79
N ASN A 115 3.77 -4.95 11.18
CA ASN A 115 2.77 -5.72 11.94
C ASN A 115 1.32 -5.47 11.54
N GLY A 116 1.06 -4.63 10.53
CA GLY A 116 -0.29 -4.30 10.06
C GLY A 116 -1.13 -3.44 11.00
N LYS A 117 -0.57 -2.95 12.12
CA LYS A 117 -1.31 -2.15 13.10
C LYS A 117 -1.38 -0.68 12.68
N ARG A 118 -2.52 -0.04 12.93
CA ARG A 118 -2.69 1.40 12.70
C ARG A 118 -1.82 2.20 13.66
N ILE A 119 -1.22 3.28 13.17
CA ILE A 119 -0.50 4.27 13.97
C ILE A 119 -1.54 5.27 14.48
N LYS A 120 -2.05 5.05 15.70
CA LYS A 120 -3.25 5.70 16.26
C LYS A 120 -3.12 7.21 16.42
N GLU A 121 -1.89 7.71 16.55
CA GLU A 121 -1.54 9.13 16.71
C GLU A 121 -1.81 9.94 15.43
N PHE A 122 -1.97 9.28 14.29
CA PHE A 122 -2.25 9.93 13.02
C PHE A 122 -3.75 10.15 12.83
N GLY A 123 -4.18 11.40 12.84
CA GLY A 123 -5.56 11.81 12.65
C GLY A 123 -6.52 11.20 13.68
N LYS A 124 -7.62 10.62 13.21
CA LYS A 124 -8.58 9.92 14.08
C LYS A 124 -8.35 8.42 14.00
N ASN A 125 -7.81 7.82 15.08
CA ASN A 125 -7.52 6.38 15.17
C ASN A 125 -6.67 5.84 13.99
N GLY A 126 -5.59 6.54 13.64
CA GLY A 126 -4.67 6.12 12.59
C GLY A 126 -5.14 6.41 11.17
N SER A 127 -6.05 7.39 11.00
CA SER A 127 -6.54 7.75 9.69
C SER A 127 -7.03 9.19 9.59
N ILE A 128 -6.97 9.76 8.39
CA ILE A 128 -7.51 11.07 8.03
C ILE A 128 -8.70 10.92 7.09
N ALA A 129 -9.64 11.88 7.17
CA ALA A 129 -10.77 11.96 6.25
C ALA A 129 -10.28 12.55 4.92
N ALA A 130 -9.98 11.69 3.96
CA ALA A 130 -9.54 12.07 2.63
C ALA A 130 -9.87 10.94 1.65
N PHE A 131 -10.76 11.22 0.71
CA PHE A 131 -11.11 10.28 -0.35
C PHE A 131 -10.07 10.37 -1.47
N THR A 132 -9.57 9.23 -1.92
CA THR A 132 -8.77 9.10 -3.12
C THR A 132 -8.81 7.66 -3.63
N LEU A 133 -8.68 7.48 -4.93
CA LEU A 133 -8.59 6.16 -5.59
C LEU A 133 -7.13 5.77 -5.90
N ILE A 134 -6.20 6.71 -5.75
CA ILE A 134 -4.78 6.52 -6.05
C ILE A 134 -3.94 6.56 -4.77
N ALA A 135 -2.69 6.10 -4.86
CA ALA A 135 -1.75 6.24 -3.77
C ALA A 135 -1.55 7.71 -3.40
N PRO A 136 -1.54 8.06 -2.11
CA PRO A 136 -1.03 9.37 -1.69
C PRO A 136 0.46 9.49 -2.02
N MET A 137 1.00 10.70 -1.88
CA MET A 137 2.43 10.93 -2.01
C MET A 137 2.97 11.67 -0.78
N VAL A 138 4.25 11.51 -0.51
CA VAL A 138 4.96 12.26 0.54
C VAL A 138 5.92 13.24 -0.11
N TYR A 139 5.85 14.49 0.32
CA TYR A 139 6.83 15.52 -0.01
C TYR A 139 7.28 16.21 1.28
N LYS A 140 8.57 16.07 1.61
CA LYS A 140 9.12 16.51 2.91
C LYS A 140 8.30 15.92 4.08
N ASN A 141 7.77 16.77 4.96
CA ASN A 141 6.94 16.36 6.10
C ASN A 141 5.42 16.46 5.81
N THR A 142 5.04 16.32 4.54
CA THR A 142 3.66 16.52 4.10
C THR A 142 3.15 15.29 3.35
N LEU A 143 2.00 14.78 3.78
CA LEU A 143 1.24 13.79 3.04
C LEU A 143 0.28 14.50 2.10
N VAL A 144 0.42 14.27 0.80
CA VAL A 144 -0.40 14.87 -0.25
C VAL A 144 -1.39 13.82 -0.76
N VAL A 145 -2.68 14.17 -0.70
CA VAL A 145 -3.79 13.34 -1.17
C VAL A 145 -4.54 14.09 -2.26
N VAL A 146 -4.57 13.52 -3.45
CA VAL A 146 -5.19 14.15 -4.62
C VAL A 146 -6.52 13.46 -4.95
N ASN A 147 -7.53 14.28 -5.18
CA ASN A 147 -8.82 13.90 -5.78
C ASN A 147 -9.29 15.08 -6.66
N LEU A 148 -10.46 15.66 -6.39
CA LEU A 148 -10.90 16.94 -7.00
C LEU A 148 -10.17 18.17 -6.42
N LYS A 149 -9.34 17.96 -5.42
CA LYS A 149 -8.50 18.95 -4.74
C LYS A 149 -7.18 18.33 -4.38
N VAL A 150 -6.15 19.16 -4.24
CA VAL A 150 -4.90 18.76 -3.58
C VAL A 150 -5.06 19.03 -2.08
N ASN A 151 -5.09 17.97 -1.29
CA ASN A 151 -5.18 18.07 0.16
C ASN A 151 -3.81 17.74 0.75
N MET A 152 -3.32 18.61 1.61
CA MET A 152 -2.01 18.50 2.26
C MET A 152 -2.20 18.33 3.75
N PHE A 153 -1.55 17.32 4.32
CA PHE A 153 -1.64 16.97 5.73
C PHE A 153 -0.25 16.86 6.34
N ASP A 154 -0.12 17.25 7.60
CA ASP A 154 1.07 16.94 8.38
C ASP A 154 1.24 15.42 8.49
N ILE A 155 2.43 14.94 8.17
CA ILE A 155 2.69 13.50 8.05
C ILE A 155 2.72 12.79 9.41
N ASP A 156 3.04 13.50 10.49
CA ASP A 156 3.14 12.93 11.81
C ASP A 156 1.76 12.79 12.46
N ASN A 157 0.96 13.84 12.46
CA ASN A 157 -0.30 13.91 13.20
C ASN A 157 -1.57 13.94 12.34
N GLY A 158 -1.45 14.07 11.02
CA GLY A 158 -2.58 14.10 10.09
C GLY A 158 -3.42 15.38 10.13
N LYS A 159 -2.94 16.47 10.76
CA LYS A 159 -3.60 17.76 10.69
C LYS A 159 -3.53 18.32 9.28
N ILE A 160 -4.63 18.95 8.85
CA ILE A 160 -4.66 19.58 7.54
C ILE A 160 -3.77 20.82 7.50
N ILE A 161 -2.96 20.93 6.46
CA ILE A 161 -2.09 22.08 6.19
C ILE A 161 -2.73 22.98 5.15
N ALA A 162 -3.20 22.39 4.05
CA ALA A 162 -3.80 23.15 2.94
C ALA A 162 -4.80 22.30 2.15
N LYS A 163 -5.74 23.00 1.48
CA LYS A 163 -6.65 22.44 0.47
C LYS A 163 -6.61 23.38 -0.73
N ILE A 164 -6.15 22.87 -1.87
CA ILE A 164 -6.00 23.65 -3.10
C ILE A 164 -6.97 23.06 -4.13
N PRO A 165 -7.95 23.84 -4.63
CA PRO A 165 -8.82 23.39 -5.70
C PRO A 165 -8.00 23.16 -6.98
N ILE A 166 -8.38 22.17 -7.77
CA ILE A 166 -7.86 21.94 -9.12
C ILE A 166 -8.92 22.52 -10.06
N HIS A 167 -8.53 23.54 -10.82
CA HIS A 167 -9.37 24.21 -11.81
C HIS A 167 -9.14 23.60 -13.19
#